data_d85f97fa2b9e67be3c5996b260d7bf2b
#
_entry.id   d85f97fa2b9e67be3c5996b260d7bf2b
#
_cell.length_a   1.000
_cell.length_b   1.000
_cell.length_c   1.000
_cell.angle_alpha   90.00
_cell.angle_beta   90.00
_cell.angle_gamma   90.00
#
_symmetry.space_group_name_H-M   'P 1'
#
loop_
_entity.id
_entity.type
_entity.pdbx_description
1 polymer ?
#
loop_
_entity_poly.entity_id
_entity_poly.type
_entity_poly.pdbx_seq_one_letter_code
_entity_poly.pdbx_strand_id
1 'polypeptide(L)'
;VLTGLSRQQTFRRLLVAPHSLRSRFLELVDREIAHAAAGHHARIVLKLNAIVDVAVIEALYRASNAGVDIDLIVRGACSIQPGVPGVSERIRVRSIIGEFLEHSRIWSFENGGSREWYIGSADLMDRNLDRRVEAVVPVEDHDAGERLTEIVDLMLADERRSWQLRPDATWVRTEVV
;
A
#
# COMPACT_ATOMS: atom_id res chain seq x y z
N VAL A 1 -21.17 -13.19 5.88
CA VAL A 1 -19.79 -13.25 5.38
C VAL A 1 -18.97 -14.19 6.23
N LEU A 2 -18.78 -13.90 7.53
CA LEU A 2 -17.93 -14.71 8.42
C LEU A 2 -18.35 -16.18 8.54
N THR A 3 -19.64 -16.45 8.47
CA THR A 3 -20.20 -17.82 8.54
C THR A 3 -20.31 -18.51 7.19
N GLY A 4 -19.94 -17.82 6.08
CA GLY A 4 -20.16 -18.31 4.72
C GLY A 4 -21.63 -18.29 4.25
N LEU A 5 -22.57 -17.91 5.11
CA LEU A 5 -24.01 -17.93 4.83
C LEU A 5 -24.58 -16.56 4.42
N SER A 6 -23.77 -15.49 4.48
CA SER A 6 -24.23 -14.16 4.10
C SER A 6 -24.39 -14.03 2.60
N ARG A 7 -25.53 -13.53 2.17
CA ARG A 7 -25.82 -13.17 0.77
C ARG A 7 -25.36 -11.74 0.42
N GLN A 8 -24.92 -10.95 1.40
CA GLN A 8 -24.49 -9.58 1.18
C GLN A 8 -23.16 -9.57 0.44
N GLN A 9 -23.14 -9.03 -0.77
CA GLN A 9 -21.96 -8.94 -1.64
C GLN A 9 -21.48 -7.51 -1.84
N THR A 10 -22.24 -6.51 -1.39
CA THR A 10 -21.91 -5.09 -1.55
C THR A 10 -21.82 -4.39 -0.20
N PHE A 11 -20.78 -3.58 -0.06
CA PHE A 11 -20.51 -2.77 1.13
C PHE A 11 -20.32 -1.32 0.69
N ARG A 12 -20.90 -0.37 1.43
CA ARG A 12 -20.85 1.05 1.07
C ARG A 12 -19.48 1.66 1.29
N ARG A 13 -18.83 1.33 2.41
CA ARG A 13 -17.57 1.95 2.85
C ARG A 13 -16.45 0.92 3.02
N LEU A 14 -16.77 -0.28 3.46
CA LEU A 14 -15.77 -1.32 3.68
C LEU A 14 -15.31 -1.93 2.36
N LEU A 15 -14.00 -2.13 2.23
CA LEU A 15 -13.41 -2.98 1.23
C LEU A 15 -13.27 -4.37 1.85
N VAL A 16 -13.98 -5.36 1.31
CA VAL A 16 -14.07 -6.68 1.92
C VAL A 16 -13.56 -7.76 0.96
N ALA A 17 -12.63 -8.58 1.42
CA ALA A 17 -12.24 -9.80 0.73
C ALA A 17 -13.15 -10.98 1.15
N PRO A 18 -13.41 -11.93 0.22
CA PRO A 18 -12.93 -12.01 -1.17
C PRO A 18 -13.79 -11.24 -2.20
N HIS A 19 -14.74 -10.42 -1.76
CA HIS A 19 -15.77 -9.84 -2.65
C HIS A 19 -15.28 -8.65 -3.48
N SER A 20 -14.79 -7.59 -2.82
CA SER A 20 -14.55 -6.31 -3.47
C SER A 20 -13.19 -5.68 -3.17
N LEU A 21 -12.41 -6.24 -2.25
CA LEU A 21 -11.20 -5.60 -1.76
C LEU A 21 -10.17 -5.38 -2.88
N ARG A 22 -9.88 -6.45 -3.68
CA ARG A 22 -8.92 -6.32 -4.80
C ARG A 22 -9.40 -5.31 -5.85
N SER A 23 -10.65 -5.43 -6.30
CA SER A 23 -11.17 -4.53 -7.35
C SER A 23 -11.18 -3.07 -6.89
N ARG A 24 -11.58 -2.81 -5.64
CA ARG A 24 -11.55 -1.46 -5.06
C ARG A 24 -10.14 -0.91 -4.89
N PHE A 25 -9.18 -1.75 -4.49
CA PHE A 25 -7.77 -1.34 -4.45
C PHE A 25 -7.26 -0.93 -5.84
N LEU A 26 -7.55 -1.73 -6.86
CA LEU A 26 -7.16 -1.43 -8.25
C LEU A 26 -7.81 -0.13 -8.76
N GLU A 27 -9.09 0.11 -8.44
CA GLU A 27 -9.77 1.37 -8.77
C GLU A 27 -9.10 2.59 -8.10
N LEU A 28 -8.64 2.47 -6.84
CA LEU A 28 -7.90 3.53 -6.15
C LEU A 28 -6.55 3.80 -6.82
N VAL A 29 -5.84 2.77 -7.26
CA VAL A 29 -4.59 2.91 -8.04
C VAL A 29 -4.86 3.59 -9.39
N ASP A 30 -5.89 3.16 -10.12
CA ASP A 30 -6.24 3.74 -11.42
C ASP A 30 -6.68 5.22 -11.28
N ARG A 31 -7.28 5.59 -10.17
CA ARG A 31 -7.60 6.99 -9.84
C ARG A 31 -6.32 7.83 -9.67
N GLU A 32 -5.31 7.33 -8.97
CA GLU A 32 -4.02 8.04 -8.86
C GLU A 32 -3.33 8.17 -10.22
N ILE A 33 -3.42 7.16 -11.09
CA ILE A 33 -2.93 7.25 -12.48
C ILE A 33 -3.64 8.38 -13.22
N ALA A 34 -4.95 8.51 -13.09
CA ALA A 34 -5.71 9.57 -13.72
C ALA A 34 -5.32 10.97 -13.19
N HIS A 35 -5.06 11.11 -11.88
CA HIS A 35 -4.55 12.35 -11.30
C HIS A 35 -3.17 12.72 -11.84
N ALA A 36 -2.25 11.77 -11.91
CA ALA A 36 -0.93 11.99 -12.50
C ALA A 36 -1.02 12.41 -13.97
N ALA A 37 -1.85 11.74 -14.76
CA ALA A 37 -2.08 12.08 -16.16
C ALA A 37 -2.70 13.50 -16.36
N ALA A 38 -3.46 13.97 -15.38
CA ALA A 38 -4.02 15.33 -15.35
C ALA A 38 -3.01 16.40 -14.85
N GLY A 39 -1.77 16.01 -14.54
CA GLY A 39 -0.72 16.89 -14.04
C GLY A 39 -0.81 17.21 -12.54
N HIS A 40 -1.64 16.49 -11.79
CA HIS A 40 -1.70 16.63 -10.34
C HIS A 40 -0.61 15.77 -9.67
N HIS A 41 -0.18 16.19 -8.48
CA HIS A 41 0.64 15.34 -7.63
C HIS A 41 -0.15 14.09 -7.26
N ALA A 42 0.43 12.92 -7.53
CA ALA A 42 -0.18 11.63 -7.25
C ALA A 42 0.80 10.77 -6.44
N ARG A 43 0.32 10.19 -5.35
CA ARG A 43 1.16 9.39 -4.45
C ARG A 43 0.37 8.27 -3.80
N ILE A 44 1.01 7.12 -3.71
CA ILE A 44 0.52 5.96 -2.97
C ILE A 44 1.52 5.59 -1.88
N VAL A 45 1.05 5.40 -0.66
CA VAL A 45 1.87 4.85 0.43
C VAL A 45 1.18 3.61 0.99
N LEU A 46 1.89 2.50 1.02
CA LEU A 46 1.36 1.24 1.53
C LEU A 46 2.27 0.69 2.63
N LYS A 47 1.74 0.53 3.85
CA LYS A 47 2.37 -0.24 4.91
C LYS A 47 1.67 -1.59 5.00
N LEU A 48 2.43 -2.67 4.82
CA LEU A 48 1.94 -4.05 4.70
C LEU A 48 2.90 -5.03 5.38
N ASN A 49 2.43 -6.25 5.63
CA ASN A 49 3.38 -7.34 5.92
C ASN A 49 3.85 -8.03 4.65
N ALA A 50 2.99 -8.17 3.64
CA ALA A 50 3.36 -8.80 2.38
C ALA A 50 2.63 -8.20 1.17
N ILE A 51 3.32 -8.19 0.02
CA ILE A 51 2.79 -7.82 -1.28
C ILE A 51 3.33 -8.77 -2.35
N VAL A 52 2.46 -9.68 -2.84
CA VAL A 52 2.82 -10.73 -3.80
C VAL A 52 1.71 -10.97 -4.85
N ASP A 53 0.56 -10.31 -4.74
CA ASP A 53 -0.54 -10.43 -5.71
C ASP A 53 -0.13 -9.83 -7.06
N VAL A 54 -0.19 -10.63 -8.11
CA VAL A 54 0.29 -10.24 -9.45
C VAL A 54 -0.48 -9.05 -10.00
N ALA A 55 -1.81 -9.04 -9.90
CA ALA A 55 -2.64 -7.95 -10.43
C ALA A 55 -2.36 -6.62 -9.71
N VAL A 56 -2.12 -6.68 -8.40
CA VAL A 56 -1.73 -5.50 -7.61
C VAL A 56 -0.35 -4.99 -8.03
N ILE A 57 0.63 -5.88 -8.20
CA ILE A 57 2.00 -5.52 -8.60
C ILE A 57 2.00 -4.86 -9.99
N GLU A 58 1.29 -5.45 -10.94
CA GLU A 58 1.14 -4.89 -12.29
C GLU A 58 0.48 -3.51 -12.27
N ALA A 59 -0.54 -3.30 -11.42
CA ALA A 59 -1.17 -2.00 -11.25
C ALA A 59 -0.21 -0.94 -10.69
N LEU A 60 0.62 -1.30 -9.71
CA LEU A 60 1.62 -0.39 -9.16
C LEU A 60 2.72 -0.06 -10.16
N TYR A 61 3.13 -1.02 -11.00
CA TYR A 61 4.07 -0.74 -12.10
C TYR A 61 3.47 0.23 -13.13
N ARG A 62 2.19 0.03 -13.51
CA ARG A 62 1.49 0.99 -14.39
C ARG A 62 1.42 2.38 -13.74
N ALA A 63 1.13 2.47 -12.44
CA ALA A 63 1.08 3.72 -11.72
C ALA A 63 2.44 4.42 -11.68
N SER A 64 3.54 3.70 -11.42
CA SER A 64 4.89 4.23 -11.49
C SER A 64 5.21 4.83 -12.86
N ASN A 65 4.88 4.10 -13.94
CA ASN A 65 5.09 4.55 -15.31
C ASN A 65 4.22 5.77 -15.67
N ALA A 66 3.06 5.91 -15.05
CA ALA A 66 2.18 7.06 -15.23
C ALA A 66 2.61 8.30 -14.42
N GLY A 67 3.66 8.20 -13.60
CA GLY A 67 4.18 9.32 -12.83
C GLY A 67 3.74 9.36 -11.36
N VAL A 68 3.08 8.33 -10.86
CA VAL A 68 2.69 8.22 -9.44
C VAL A 68 3.89 7.86 -8.58
N ASP A 69 4.14 8.61 -7.51
CA ASP A 69 5.16 8.26 -6.51
C ASP A 69 4.63 7.17 -5.56
N ILE A 70 5.40 6.11 -5.35
CA ILE A 70 4.96 4.95 -4.58
C ILE A 70 5.99 4.62 -3.51
N ASP A 71 5.55 4.67 -2.25
CA ASP A 71 6.34 4.26 -1.09
C ASP A 71 5.73 3.00 -0.45
N LEU A 72 6.51 1.94 -0.38
CA LEU A 72 6.11 0.68 0.21
C LEU A 72 6.92 0.41 1.48
N ILE A 73 6.23 0.18 2.60
CA ILE A 73 6.81 -0.25 3.87
C ILE A 73 6.37 -1.71 4.06
N VAL A 74 7.23 -2.67 3.72
CA VAL A 74 6.88 -4.10 3.70
C VAL A 74 7.83 -4.87 4.62
N ARG A 75 7.27 -5.53 5.62
CA ARG A 75 8.05 -6.25 6.62
C ARG A 75 8.47 -7.66 6.18
N GLY A 76 7.66 -8.33 5.39
CA GLY A 76 7.85 -9.72 4.96
C GLY A 76 8.00 -9.85 3.45
N ALA A 77 7.23 -10.76 2.83
CA ALA A 77 7.35 -11.06 1.42
C ALA A 77 7.00 -9.86 0.52
N CYS A 78 7.92 -9.50 -0.35
CA CYS A 78 7.75 -8.45 -1.35
C CYS A 78 8.21 -8.98 -2.71
N SER A 79 7.29 -9.05 -3.67
CA SER A 79 7.59 -9.47 -5.06
C SER A 79 7.71 -8.29 -6.02
N ILE A 80 7.82 -7.06 -5.49
CA ILE A 80 8.09 -5.87 -6.30
C ILE A 80 9.60 -5.65 -6.39
N GLN A 81 10.07 -5.37 -7.60
CA GLN A 81 11.42 -4.89 -7.86
C GLN A 81 11.36 -3.37 -8.06
N PRO A 82 11.85 -2.55 -7.11
CA PRO A 82 11.79 -1.09 -7.19
C PRO A 82 12.90 -0.50 -8.04
N GLY A 83 12.72 0.73 -8.51
CA GLY A 83 13.77 1.54 -9.11
C GLY A 83 14.27 1.05 -10.48
N VAL A 84 13.53 0.17 -11.17
CA VAL A 84 13.91 -0.32 -12.51
C VAL A 84 13.48 0.72 -13.55
N PRO A 85 14.43 1.21 -14.38
CA PRO A 85 14.15 2.18 -15.44
C PRO A 85 13.02 1.73 -16.38
N GLY A 86 12.04 2.61 -16.62
CA GLY A 86 10.90 2.35 -17.49
C GLY A 86 9.87 1.35 -16.93
N VAL A 87 10.02 0.89 -15.67
CA VAL A 87 9.10 -0.06 -15.04
C VAL A 87 8.65 0.41 -13.67
N SER A 88 9.58 0.69 -12.77
CA SER A 88 9.31 0.96 -11.36
C SER A 88 10.18 2.08 -10.77
N GLU A 89 10.60 3.03 -11.60
CA GLU A 89 11.50 4.13 -11.22
C GLU A 89 10.99 4.94 -10.03
N ARG A 90 9.67 5.05 -9.89
CA ARG A 90 9.01 5.80 -8.83
C ARG A 90 8.56 4.94 -7.65
N ILE A 91 8.92 3.66 -7.64
CA ILE A 91 8.64 2.76 -6.51
C ILE A 91 9.85 2.71 -5.59
N ARG A 92 9.63 2.99 -4.33
CA ARG A 92 10.60 2.81 -3.24
C ARG A 92 10.06 1.75 -2.28
N VAL A 93 10.90 0.81 -1.89
CA VAL A 93 10.55 -0.24 -0.95
C VAL A 93 11.48 -0.21 0.23
N ARG A 94 10.91 -0.19 1.43
CA ARG A 94 11.66 -0.33 2.68
C ARG A 94 11.04 -1.37 3.58
N SER A 95 11.86 -1.92 4.46
CA SER A 95 11.45 -2.79 5.56
C SER A 95 11.96 -2.21 6.86
N ILE A 96 11.10 -2.14 7.89
CA ILE A 96 11.45 -1.67 9.22
C ILE A 96 11.34 -2.87 10.16
N ILE A 97 12.46 -3.23 10.81
CA ILE A 97 12.54 -4.35 11.75
C ILE A 97 13.01 -3.80 13.09
N GLY A 98 12.07 -3.69 14.04
CA GLY A 98 12.32 -3.21 15.39
C GLY A 98 12.20 -4.30 16.45
N GLU A 99 12.20 -3.91 17.71
CA GLU A 99 12.01 -4.80 18.87
C GLU A 99 10.57 -5.34 18.94
N PHE A 100 9.61 -4.52 18.51
CA PHE A 100 8.19 -4.87 18.54
C PHE A 100 7.70 -5.29 17.17
N LEU A 101 6.71 -6.17 17.16
CA LEU A 101 6.06 -6.63 15.96
C LEU A 101 5.15 -5.53 15.38
N GLU A 102 5.56 -4.94 14.26
CA GLU A 102 4.77 -3.99 13.50
C GLU A 102 3.80 -4.73 12.57
N HIS A 103 2.53 -4.87 13.00
CA HIS A 103 1.53 -5.66 12.26
C HIS A 103 0.40 -4.82 11.66
N SER A 104 0.46 -3.51 11.71
CA SER A 104 -0.51 -2.62 11.11
C SER A 104 -0.44 -2.64 9.58
N ARG A 105 -1.59 -2.49 8.93
CA ARG A 105 -1.69 -2.25 7.49
C ARG A 105 -2.36 -0.90 7.32
N ILE A 106 -1.67 -0.04 6.59
CA ILE A 106 -2.09 1.34 6.35
C ILE A 106 -1.91 1.60 4.87
N TRP A 107 -2.94 2.15 4.21
CA TRP A 107 -2.86 2.60 2.83
C TRP A 107 -3.17 4.09 2.79
N SER A 108 -2.47 4.80 1.93
CA SER A 108 -2.74 6.20 1.64
C SER A 108 -2.73 6.45 0.14
N PHE A 109 -3.67 7.26 -0.31
CA PHE A 109 -3.79 7.74 -1.69
C PHE A 109 -3.91 9.25 -1.67
N GLU A 110 -3.16 9.97 -2.51
CA GLU A 110 -3.12 11.44 -2.53
C GLU A 110 -4.43 12.06 -3.04
N ASN A 111 -5.12 11.37 -3.94
CA ASN A 111 -6.46 11.73 -4.42
C ASN A 111 -6.59 13.21 -4.84
N GLY A 112 -5.65 13.69 -5.64
CA GLY A 112 -5.67 15.08 -6.16
C GLY A 112 -5.58 16.16 -5.09
N GLY A 113 -4.91 15.87 -3.95
CA GLY A 113 -4.74 16.79 -2.81
C GLY A 113 -5.74 16.60 -1.67
N SER A 114 -6.67 15.64 -1.82
CA SER A 114 -7.61 15.24 -0.76
C SER A 114 -7.25 13.88 -0.21
N ARG A 115 -6.07 13.78 0.41
CA ARG A 115 -5.47 12.52 0.86
C ARG A 115 -6.45 11.65 1.64
N GLU A 116 -6.55 10.42 1.24
CA GLU A 116 -7.36 9.38 1.87
C GLU A 116 -6.49 8.36 2.59
N TRP A 117 -6.98 7.93 3.74
CA TRP A 117 -6.34 6.92 4.57
C TRP A 117 -7.25 5.71 4.73
N TYR A 118 -6.66 4.53 4.73
CA TYR A 118 -7.32 3.25 4.97
C TYR A 118 -6.50 2.44 5.96
N ILE A 119 -7.19 1.73 6.86
CA ILE A 119 -6.59 0.76 7.77
C ILE A 119 -7.32 -0.58 7.67
N GLY A 120 -6.63 -1.68 7.92
CA GLY A 120 -7.29 -2.97 7.81
C GLY A 120 -6.46 -4.18 8.18
N SER A 121 -7.01 -5.35 7.89
CA SER A 121 -6.40 -6.64 8.22
C SER A 121 -5.66 -7.29 7.05
N ALA A 122 -5.91 -6.83 5.81
CA ALA A 122 -5.44 -7.50 4.60
C ALA A 122 -4.00 -7.13 4.24
N ASP A 123 -3.21 -8.13 3.91
CA ASP A 123 -2.04 -8.00 3.05
C ASP A 123 -2.44 -8.17 1.58
N LEU A 124 -1.61 -7.69 0.65
CA LEU A 124 -1.87 -7.78 -0.77
C LEU A 124 -1.27 -9.07 -1.36
N MET A 125 -1.93 -10.18 -1.04
CA MET A 125 -1.57 -11.52 -1.47
C MET A 125 -2.83 -12.38 -1.67
N ASP A 126 -2.78 -13.36 -2.59
CA ASP A 126 -3.91 -14.20 -3.00
C ASP A 126 -4.69 -14.75 -1.81
N ARG A 127 -3.96 -15.25 -0.80
CA ARG A 127 -4.56 -15.82 0.40
C ARG A 127 -5.49 -14.84 1.11
N ASN A 128 -5.10 -13.56 1.20
CA ASN A 128 -5.88 -12.52 1.85
C ASN A 128 -7.01 -12.03 0.94
N LEU A 129 -6.74 -11.92 -0.37
CA LEU A 129 -7.67 -11.30 -1.31
C LEU A 129 -8.77 -12.26 -1.81
N ASP A 130 -8.48 -13.58 -1.87
CA ASP A 130 -9.38 -14.58 -2.46
C ASP A 130 -9.91 -15.62 -1.48
N ARG A 131 -9.18 -15.90 -0.38
CA ARG A 131 -9.46 -17.07 0.48
C ARG A 131 -9.79 -16.74 1.91
N ARG A 132 -9.58 -15.52 2.37
CA ARG A 132 -9.87 -15.04 3.72
C ARG A 132 -10.95 -13.99 3.71
N VAL A 133 -11.62 -13.86 4.83
CA VAL A 133 -12.45 -12.69 5.09
C VAL A 133 -11.55 -11.64 5.72
N GLU A 134 -11.31 -10.59 4.96
CA GLU A 134 -10.51 -9.45 5.38
C GLU A 134 -11.34 -8.18 5.19
N ALA A 135 -11.05 -7.16 5.98
CA ALA A 135 -11.69 -5.86 5.87
C ALA A 135 -10.65 -4.74 5.89
N VAL A 136 -10.89 -3.77 5.03
CA VAL A 136 -10.16 -2.49 5.00
C VAL A 136 -11.21 -1.38 5.05
N VAL A 137 -10.96 -0.37 5.89
CA VAL A 137 -11.90 0.71 6.18
C VAL A 137 -11.25 2.06 5.91
N PRO A 138 -11.95 2.99 5.23
CA PRO A 138 -11.48 4.37 5.11
C PRO A 138 -11.52 5.05 6.49
N VAL A 139 -10.52 5.90 6.75
CA VAL A 139 -10.45 6.74 7.93
C VAL A 139 -10.95 8.13 7.55
N GLU A 140 -12.17 8.46 7.96
CA GLU A 140 -12.83 9.72 7.59
C GLU A 140 -12.63 10.82 8.65
N ASP A 141 -12.20 10.44 9.84
CA ASP A 141 -11.92 11.38 10.92
C ASP A 141 -10.60 12.10 10.65
N HIS A 142 -10.63 13.44 10.73
CA HIS A 142 -9.49 14.30 10.42
C HIS A 142 -8.30 14.04 11.35
N ASP A 143 -8.55 14.01 12.67
CA ASP A 143 -7.49 13.86 13.67
C ASP A 143 -6.83 12.48 13.57
N ALA A 144 -7.62 11.45 13.28
CA ALA A 144 -7.10 10.12 13.00
C ALA A 144 -6.26 10.09 11.70
N GLY A 145 -6.64 10.83 10.67
CA GLY A 145 -5.88 11.01 9.43
C GLY A 145 -4.54 11.71 9.66
N GLU A 146 -4.52 12.78 10.46
CA GLU A 146 -3.28 13.47 10.85
C GLU A 146 -2.36 12.53 11.65
N ARG A 147 -2.92 11.76 12.57
CA ARG A 147 -2.15 10.77 13.32
C ARG A 147 -1.54 9.68 12.43
N LEU A 148 -2.26 9.23 11.41
CA LEU A 148 -1.71 8.29 10.42
C LEU A 148 -0.60 8.92 9.60
N THR A 149 -0.72 10.20 9.26
CA THR A 149 0.33 10.97 8.58
C THR A 149 1.60 10.98 9.41
N GLU A 150 1.53 11.38 10.69
CA GLU A 150 2.68 11.37 11.61
C GLU A 150 3.34 9.99 11.70
N ILE A 151 2.54 8.93 11.86
CA ILE A 151 3.05 7.56 11.99
C ILE A 151 3.79 7.14 10.72
N VAL A 152 3.22 7.40 9.55
CA VAL A 152 3.82 7.01 8.27
C VAL A 152 5.06 7.84 7.99
N ASP A 153 5.04 9.15 8.25
CA ASP A 153 6.19 10.03 8.05
C ASP A 153 7.37 9.62 8.94
N LEU A 154 7.12 9.26 10.21
CA LEU A 154 8.13 8.71 11.09
C LEU A 154 8.73 7.41 10.55
N MET A 155 7.91 6.52 9.99
CA MET A 155 8.39 5.27 9.38
C MET A 155 9.20 5.54 8.10
N LEU A 156 8.78 6.52 7.31
CA LEU A 156 9.50 6.92 6.09
C LEU A 156 10.80 7.67 6.40
N ALA A 157 10.92 8.31 7.54
CA ALA A 157 12.12 9.00 8.03
C ALA A 157 13.06 8.09 8.84
N ASP A 158 12.66 6.84 9.15
CA ASP A 158 13.53 5.95 9.95
C ASP A 158 14.76 5.50 9.14
N GLU A 159 15.93 5.92 9.61
CA GLU A 159 17.24 5.54 9.07
C GLU A 159 17.97 4.52 9.97
N ARG A 160 17.48 4.26 11.18
CA ARG A 160 18.18 3.39 12.15
C ARG A 160 17.81 1.92 12.02
N ARG A 161 16.54 1.63 11.71
CA ARG A 161 15.98 0.27 11.71
C ARG A 161 15.46 -0.14 10.36
N SER A 162 15.65 0.71 9.34
CA SER A 162 15.13 0.47 8.01
C SER A 162 16.16 -0.16 7.07
N TRP A 163 15.62 -0.98 6.18
CA TRP A 163 16.33 -1.58 5.06
C TRP A 163 15.65 -1.12 3.78
N GLN A 164 16.43 -0.80 2.78
CA GLN A 164 15.93 -0.43 1.46
C GLN A 164 16.18 -1.57 0.48
N LEU A 165 15.15 -1.91 -0.30
CA LEU A 165 15.26 -2.83 -1.41
C LEU A 165 15.80 -2.08 -2.63
N ARG A 166 16.86 -2.60 -3.23
CA ARG A 166 17.48 -2.03 -4.43
C ARG A 166 16.97 -2.68 -5.72
N PRO A 167 17.21 -2.06 -6.88
CA PRO A 167 16.83 -2.60 -8.19
C PRO A 167 17.42 -3.99 -8.49
N ASP A 168 18.55 -4.32 -7.90
CA ASP A 168 19.22 -5.63 -8.01
C ASP A 168 18.67 -6.70 -7.06
N ALA A 169 17.54 -6.42 -6.41
CA ALA A 169 16.88 -7.24 -5.41
C ALA A 169 17.70 -7.46 -4.10
N THR A 170 18.72 -6.64 -3.86
CA THR A 170 19.46 -6.65 -2.59
C THR A 170 18.82 -5.72 -1.57
N TRP A 171 18.86 -6.12 -0.28
CA TRP A 171 18.48 -5.29 0.83
C TRP A 171 19.70 -4.63 1.45
N VAL A 172 19.66 -3.32 1.55
CA VAL A 172 20.73 -2.54 2.16
C VAL A 172 20.19 -1.80 3.37
N ARG A 173 20.89 -1.89 4.49
CA ARG A 173 20.55 -1.13 5.69
C ARG A 173 20.75 0.37 5.40
N THR A 174 19.79 1.18 5.79
CA THR A 174 19.95 2.64 5.71
C THR A 174 21.03 3.02 6.72
N GLU A 175 22.13 3.62 6.24
CA GLU A 175 23.21 4.11 7.10
C GLU A 175 22.81 5.46 7.67
N VAL A 176 22.98 5.62 8.98
CA VAL A 176 22.89 6.93 9.63
C VAL A 176 24.20 7.65 9.29
N VAL A 177 24.12 8.68 8.48
CA VAL A 177 25.23 9.60 8.21
C VAL A 177 25.44 10.52 9.40
#